data_d811b3fa26d81f1173efc1f3835f379c
#
_entry.id   d811b3fa26d81f1173efc1f3835f379c
#
_cell.length_a   1.000
_cell.length_b   1.000
_cell.length_c   1.000
_cell.angle_alpha   90.00
_cell.angle_beta   90.00
_cell.angle_gamma   90.00
#
_symmetry.space_group_name_H-M   'P 1'
#
loop_
_entity.id
_entity.type
_entity.pdbx_description
1 polymer ?
#
loop_
_entity_poly.entity_id
_entity_poly.type
_entity_poly.pdbx_seq_one_letter_code
_entity_poly.pdbx_strand_id
1 'polypeptide(L)'
;MSTAKKNSALKPLCYAILLSMNFIATPNFAAEPADTQTTSSSAQQENPMSKLDWHIGPEKENIAQVASIKTLKDEGFLDTTNSDKFLELTDNLATGSTNILVAADNSWWATFDFDPSGYVKDDEKIDADALLKQLKESDAPANEERQRLGLTKLYTVGWSVPPHYDEQTKQLEWALKVRDENNNDTINYTIRLLGRTGVMSATLISDEEHLTNNIQEFKQTLTGFDFNAGEKYSEYKAGDKVAEYGLAALIAGGAAVVATKKGLWAAIAAFFAAAWKFVAVGVVAVGSWIASLFKRNKS
;
A
#
# COMPACT_ATOMS: atom_id res chain seq x y z
N MET A 1 -0.14 35.01 -1.87
CA MET A 1 0.69 33.91 -2.39
C MET A 1 1.63 33.48 -1.29
N SER A 2 1.32 32.41 -0.62
CA SER A 2 2.17 31.86 0.45
C SER A 2 2.20 30.35 0.27
N THR A 3 3.35 29.84 -0.15
CA THR A 3 3.62 28.41 -0.35
C THR A 3 3.90 27.77 1.00
N ALA A 4 2.96 26.98 1.51
CA ALA A 4 3.16 26.15 2.69
C ALA A 4 3.99 24.91 2.31
N LYS A 5 5.20 24.80 2.84
CA LYS A 5 6.04 23.60 2.78
C LYS A 5 5.41 22.52 3.68
N LYS A 6 4.92 21.44 3.07
CA LYS A 6 4.52 20.22 3.77
C LYS A 6 5.76 19.47 4.29
N ASN A 7 5.93 19.39 5.59
CA ASN A 7 6.84 18.43 6.21
C ASN A 7 6.01 17.21 6.61
N SER A 8 6.24 16.09 5.95
CA SER A 8 5.63 14.82 6.28
C SER A 8 6.63 13.92 7.01
N ALA A 9 6.27 13.55 8.22
CA ALA A 9 6.85 12.39 8.92
C ALA A 9 5.69 11.65 9.58
N LEU A 10 5.04 10.79 8.79
CA LEU A 10 4.03 9.86 9.30
C LEU A 10 4.44 8.45 8.91
N LYS A 11 4.65 7.60 9.90
CA LYS A 11 4.87 6.15 9.74
C LYS A 11 3.57 5.44 9.39
N PRO A 12 3.65 4.28 8.69
CA PRO A 12 2.55 3.79 7.87
C PRO A 12 1.43 3.19 8.70
N LEU A 13 0.22 3.62 8.42
CA LEU A 13 -0.98 2.83 8.63
C LEU A 13 -1.24 2.16 7.29
N CYS A 14 -1.11 0.82 7.23
CA CYS A 14 -1.39 0.05 6.02
C CYS A 14 -2.90 0.13 5.73
N TYR A 15 -3.31 1.12 4.95
CA TYR A 15 -4.62 1.17 4.34
C TYR A 15 -4.48 0.94 2.83
N ALA A 16 -5.27 0.00 2.36
CA ALA A 16 -5.41 -0.29 0.95
C ALA A 16 -5.77 0.97 0.17
N ILE A 17 -5.01 1.21 -0.85
CA ILE A 17 -4.92 2.42 -1.63
C ILE A 17 -5.77 2.28 -2.89
N LEU A 18 -6.49 3.30 -3.25
CA LEU A 18 -7.37 3.35 -4.41
C LEU A 18 -6.87 4.27 -5.49
N LEU A 19 -6.91 3.75 -6.70
CA LEU A 19 -6.69 4.51 -7.92
C LEU A 19 -8.02 4.88 -8.58
N SER A 20 -8.17 6.13 -9.00
CA SER A 20 -9.09 6.51 -10.04
C SER A 20 -8.32 6.54 -11.37
N MET A 21 -8.49 5.53 -12.22
CA MET A 21 -8.04 5.61 -13.61
C MET A 21 -9.00 6.49 -14.39
N ASN A 22 -8.55 7.67 -14.80
CA ASN A 22 -9.23 8.43 -15.87
C ASN A 22 -8.98 7.72 -17.20
N PHE A 23 -9.96 6.99 -17.69
CA PHE A 23 -9.99 6.52 -19.06
C PHE A 23 -10.15 7.74 -19.99
N ILE A 24 -9.12 8.04 -20.76
CA ILE A 24 -9.21 8.97 -21.88
C ILE A 24 -9.99 8.25 -22.98
N ALA A 25 -11.22 8.70 -23.22
CA ALA A 25 -12.03 8.24 -24.35
C ALA A 25 -11.28 8.53 -25.65
N THR A 26 -11.09 7.51 -26.47
CA THR A 26 -10.55 7.65 -27.83
C THR A 26 -11.52 8.46 -28.69
N PRO A 27 -11.12 9.55 -29.34
CA PRO A 27 -11.96 10.22 -30.31
C PRO A 27 -12.06 9.37 -31.58
N ASN A 28 -13.30 9.14 -32.01
CA ASN A 28 -13.65 8.49 -33.26
C ASN A 28 -13.22 9.39 -34.44
N PHE A 29 -12.26 8.93 -35.24
CA PHE A 29 -11.84 9.63 -36.45
C PHE A 29 -12.79 9.38 -37.60
N ALA A 30 -13.67 10.35 -37.92
CA ALA A 30 -14.23 10.48 -39.22
C ALA A 30 -13.29 11.29 -40.11
N ALA A 31 -12.96 10.74 -41.27
CA ALA A 31 -12.05 11.36 -42.22
C ALA A 31 -12.73 12.51 -42.98
N GLU A 32 -12.04 13.66 -43.13
CA GLU A 32 -12.13 14.55 -44.29
C GLU A 32 -10.87 15.46 -44.42
N PRO A 33 -10.60 16.08 -45.60
CA PRO A 33 -9.26 16.08 -46.19
C PRO A 33 -8.46 17.36 -46.06
N ALA A 34 -7.16 17.19 -46.34
CA ALA A 34 -6.08 18.13 -46.51
C ALA A 34 -6.33 19.65 -46.66
N ASP A 35 -5.73 20.49 -45.87
CA ASP A 35 -4.59 21.36 -46.23
C ASP A 35 -4.18 22.30 -45.08
N THR A 36 -2.89 22.57 -45.05
CA THR A 36 -2.21 23.68 -44.33
C THR A 36 -1.33 23.20 -43.15
N GLN A 37 -0.06 23.05 -43.46
CA GLN A 37 1.04 22.96 -42.52
C GLN A 37 1.04 24.13 -41.54
N THR A 38 0.78 23.85 -40.29
CA THR A 38 1.24 24.69 -39.18
C THR A 38 1.99 23.78 -38.24
N THR A 39 3.30 23.87 -38.24
CA THR A 39 4.20 23.24 -37.30
C THR A 39 3.98 23.82 -35.90
N SER A 40 2.99 23.30 -35.18
CA SER A 40 2.91 23.48 -33.76
C SER A 40 3.69 22.31 -33.13
N SER A 41 4.90 22.63 -32.69
CA SER A 41 5.66 21.83 -31.77
C SER A 41 4.81 21.62 -30.50
N SER A 42 3.99 20.57 -30.47
CA SER A 42 3.42 20.08 -29.24
C SER A 42 4.61 19.54 -28.44
N ALA A 43 5.07 20.27 -27.45
CA ALA A 43 5.91 19.74 -26.40
C ALA A 43 5.15 18.51 -25.86
N GLN A 44 5.60 17.31 -26.21
CA GLN A 44 5.12 16.08 -25.61
C GLN A 44 5.36 16.22 -24.12
N GLN A 45 4.29 16.38 -23.36
CA GLN A 45 4.34 16.37 -21.91
C GLN A 45 4.84 14.99 -21.53
N GLU A 46 6.13 14.87 -21.17
CA GLU A 46 6.72 13.59 -20.77
C GLU A 46 5.89 13.00 -19.64
N ASN A 47 5.42 11.78 -19.82
CA ASN A 47 4.69 11.06 -18.79
C ASN A 47 5.58 10.92 -17.54
N PRO A 48 5.18 11.45 -16.36
CA PRO A 48 5.98 11.36 -15.15
C PRO A 48 6.36 9.93 -14.75
N MET A 49 5.51 8.96 -15.09
CA MET A 49 5.75 7.52 -14.84
C MET A 49 6.95 6.98 -15.61
N SER A 50 7.28 7.55 -16.79
CA SER A 50 8.46 7.14 -17.57
C SER A 50 9.80 7.58 -16.96
N LYS A 51 9.76 8.46 -15.95
CA LYS A 51 10.96 8.94 -15.23
C LYS A 51 11.30 8.09 -14.00
N LEU A 52 10.45 7.13 -13.65
CA LEU A 52 10.73 6.19 -12.58
C LEU A 52 11.78 5.17 -13.07
N ASP A 53 12.62 4.73 -12.15
CA ASP A 53 13.66 3.73 -12.42
C ASP A 53 13.03 2.32 -12.39
N TRP A 54 12.45 1.93 -13.52
CA TRP A 54 11.78 0.66 -13.68
C TRP A 54 12.78 -0.48 -13.91
N HIS A 55 12.75 -1.48 -13.05
CA HIS A 55 13.41 -2.76 -13.31
C HIS A 55 12.45 -3.66 -14.09
N ILE A 56 12.81 -3.98 -15.32
CA ILE A 56 11.95 -4.77 -16.21
C ILE A 56 12.38 -6.23 -16.19
N GLY A 57 11.42 -7.09 -15.80
CA GLY A 57 11.65 -8.53 -15.69
C GLY A 57 12.00 -9.23 -17.02
N PRO A 58 12.58 -10.45 -16.94
CA PRO A 58 12.68 -11.31 -15.75
C PRO A 58 13.94 -11.01 -14.93
N GLU A 59 13.77 -10.52 -13.71
CA GLU A 59 14.87 -10.23 -12.79
C GLU A 59 14.54 -10.72 -11.36
N LYS A 60 15.58 -10.82 -10.51
CA LYS A 60 15.38 -11.13 -9.10
C LYS A 60 15.50 -9.86 -8.28
N GLU A 61 14.39 -9.45 -7.69
CA GLU A 61 14.27 -8.24 -6.90
C GLU A 61 14.26 -8.54 -5.41
N ASN A 62 14.87 -7.66 -4.60
CA ASN A 62 14.86 -7.79 -3.15
C ASN A 62 13.70 -6.97 -2.55
N ILE A 63 13.02 -7.56 -1.56
CA ILE A 63 11.93 -6.92 -0.85
C ILE A 63 12.27 -6.83 0.63
N ALA A 64 12.30 -5.62 1.18
CA ALA A 64 12.52 -5.35 2.62
C ALA A 64 13.74 -6.06 3.23
N GLN A 65 14.69 -6.54 2.42
CA GLN A 65 15.87 -7.33 2.82
C GLN A 65 15.56 -8.70 3.47
N VAL A 66 14.29 -9.07 3.58
CA VAL A 66 13.84 -10.33 4.18
C VAL A 66 13.34 -11.34 3.15
N ALA A 67 13.05 -10.88 1.96
CA ALA A 67 12.51 -11.70 0.88
C ALA A 67 13.03 -11.25 -0.49
N SER A 68 12.75 -12.06 -1.50
CA SER A 68 12.97 -11.71 -2.90
C SER A 68 11.83 -12.22 -3.75
N ILE A 69 11.64 -11.58 -4.92
CA ILE A 69 10.72 -12.03 -5.94
C ILE A 69 11.45 -12.13 -7.28
N LYS A 70 11.17 -13.17 -8.05
CA LYS A 70 11.59 -13.27 -9.44
C LYS A 70 10.44 -12.82 -10.31
N THR A 71 10.58 -11.64 -10.91
CA THR A 71 9.59 -11.08 -11.82
C THR A 71 9.49 -11.90 -13.11
N LEU A 72 8.32 -11.86 -13.73
CA LEU A 72 8.11 -12.46 -15.05
C LEU A 72 8.57 -11.51 -16.16
N LYS A 73 8.60 -12.01 -17.39
CA LYS A 73 9.01 -11.22 -18.55
C LYS A 73 8.11 -9.98 -18.71
N ASP A 74 8.73 -8.85 -18.95
CA ASP A 74 8.12 -7.54 -19.21
C ASP A 74 7.31 -6.97 -18.01
N GLU A 75 7.30 -7.61 -16.83
CA GLU A 75 6.80 -6.99 -15.61
C GLU A 75 7.72 -5.86 -15.16
N GLY A 76 7.14 -4.79 -14.64
CA GLY A 76 7.87 -3.66 -14.07
C GLY A 76 7.93 -3.74 -12.55
N PHE A 77 9.12 -3.56 -11.97
CA PHE A 77 9.31 -3.49 -10.52
C PHE A 77 9.93 -2.14 -10.14
N LEU A 78 9.52 -1.60 -8.99
CA LEU A 78 10.08 -0.40 -8.39
C LEU A 78 10.60 -0.67 -6.99
N ASP A 79 11.79 -0.15 -6.71
CA ASP A 79 12.31 -0.06 -5.35
C ASP A 79 11.46 0.88 -4.47
N THR A 80 11.72 0.94 -3.17
CA THR A 80 10.94 1.76 -2.25
C THR A 80 10.96 3.26 -2.59
N THR A 81 12.08 3.77 -3.11
CA THR A 81 12.23 5.19 -3.47
C THR A 81 11.38 5.57 -4.67
N ASN A 82 11.37 4.74 -5.70
CA ASN A 82 10.58 4.96 -6.91
C ASN A 82 9.11 4.57 -6.70
N SER A 83 8.84 3.60 -5.82
CA SER A 83 7.47 3.27 -5.38
C SER A 83 6.79 4.43 -4.66
N ASP A 84 7.50 5.17 -3.80
CA ASP A 84 6.94 6.36 -3.15
C ASP A 84 6.53 7.42 -4.19
N LYS A 85 7.34 7.65 -5.22
CA LYS A 85 7.00 8.55 -6.32
C LYS A 85 5.80 8.04 -7.14
N PHE A 86 5.75 6.72 -7.42
CA PHE A 86 4.61 6.10 -8.08
C PHE A 86 3.31 6.31 -7.28
N LEU A 87 3.36 6.07 -5.97
CA LEU A 87 2.23 6.27 -5.07
C LEU A 87 1.76 7.73 -5.06
N GLU A 88 2.67 8.69 -4.99
CA GLU A 88 2.34 10.12 -5.07
C GLU A 88 1.72 10.51 -6.42
N LEU A 89 2.25 9.99 -7.53
CA LEU A 89 1.72 10.24 -8.87
C LEU A 89 0.32 9.64 -9.10
N THR A 90 -0.05 8.66 -8.29
CA THR A 90 -1.35 7.96 -8.34
C THR A 90 -2.28 8.33 -7.18
N ASP A 91 -2.09 9.50 -6.56
CA ASP A 91 -2.88 10.03 -5.43
C ASP A 91 -2.92 9.09 -4.21
N ASN A 92 -1.81 8.37 -4.00
CA ASN A 92 -1.63 7.49 -2.87
C ASN A 92 -0.57 8.03 -1.89
N LEU A 93 -0.57 7.48 -0.67
CA LEU A 93 0.40 7.88 0.35
C LEU A 93 1.72 7.14 0.16
N ALA A 94 2.82 7.90 0.07
CA ALA A 94 4.15 7.35 0.19
C ALA A 94 4.36 6.71 1.58
N THR A 95 4.86 5.49 1.62
CA THR A 95 5.04 4.72 2.86
C THR A 95 6.50 4.68 3.32
N GLY A 96 7.45 4.85 2.40
CA GLY A 96 8.89 4.68 2.62
C GLY A 96 9.34 3.21 2.71
N SER A 97 8.43 2.25 2.53
CA SER A 97 8.72 0.82 2.70
C SER A 97 8.09 -0.09 1.66
N THR A 98 7.19 0.43 0.83
CA THR A 98 6.48 -0.31 -0.20
C THR A 98 7.36 -0.54 -1.44
N ASN A 99 7.31 -1.74 -2.00
CA ASN A 99 7.74 -2.00 -3.37
C ASN A 99 6.52 -2.16 -4.27
N ILE A 100 6.63 -1.75 -5.53
CA ILE A 100 5.56 -1.85 -6.53
C ILE A 100 5.96 -2.87 -7.60
N LEU A 101 4.99 -3.68 -8.00
CA LEU A 101 5.05 -4.56 -9.17
C LEU A 101 3.92 -4.20 -10.11
N VAL A 102 4.18 -4.12 -11.40
CA VAL A 102 3.19 -3.82 -12.45
C VAL A 102 3.20 -4.93 -13.49
N ALA A 103 2.02 -5.36 -13.90
CA ALA A 103 1.84 -6.34 -14.98
C ALA A 103 2.49 -5.88 -16.29
N ALA A 104 2.91 -6.83 -17.11
CA ALA A 104 3.54 -6.56 -18.42
C ALA A 104 2.65 -5.73 -19.37
N ASP A 105 1.33 -5.87 -19.25
CA ASP A 105 0.33 -5.15 -20.05
C ASP A 105 -0.31 -3.95 -19.29
N ASN A 106 0.15 -3.67 -18.06
CA ASN A 106 -0.38 -2.66 -17.16
C ASN A 106 -1.85 -2.88 -16.74
N SER A 107 -2.39 -4.09 -16.86
CA SER A 107 -3.77 -4.41 -16.48
C SER A 107 -4.00 -4.42 -14.97
N TRP A 108 -2.92 -4.61 -14.20
CA TRP A 108 -2.93 -4.56 -12.73
C TRP A 108 -1.58 -4.11 -12.18
N TRP A 109 -1.58 -3.73 -10.93
CA TRP A 109 -0.37 -3.49 -10.15
C TRP A 109 -0.52 -4.02 -8.73
N ALA A 110 0.60 -4.22 -8.04
CA ALA A 110 0.59 -4.75 -6.68
C ALA A 110 1.62 -4.05 -5.80
N THR A 111 1.32 -3.99 -4.50
CA THR A 111 2.24 -3.55 -3.47
C THR A 111 2.82 -4.73 -2.70
N PHE A 112 4.06 -4.56 -2.24
CA PHE A 112 4.71 -5.47 -1.30
C PHE A 112 5.18 -4.66 -0.08
N ASP A 113 4.66 -5.00 1.09
CA ASP A 113 4.97 -4.35 2.37
C ASP A 113 5.30 -5.40 3.43
N PHE A 114 6.44 -5.24 4.11
CA PHE A 114 6.80 -6.14 5.20
C PHE A 114 6.48 -5.52 6.56
N ASP A 115 5.69 -6.25 7.37
CA ASP A 115 5.42 -5.90 8.77
C ASP A 115 6.30 -6.76 9.70
N PRO A 116 7.30 -6.19 10.39
CA PRO A 116 8.18 -6.89 11.31
C PRO A 116 7.51 -7.16 12.66
N SER A 117 6.28 -7.63 12.64
CA SER A 117 5.46 -7.91 13.82
C SER A 117 5.98 -9.07 14.68
N GLY A 118 6.79 -9.94 14.10
CA GLY A 118 7.22 -11.21 14.66
C GLY A 118 6.41 -12.38 14.10
N TYR A 119 6.63 -13.55 14.64
CA TYR A 119 5.96 -14.79 14.24
C TYR A 119 4.46 -14.73 14.57
N VAL A 120 3.61 -14.77 13.55
CA VAL A 120 2.14 -14.79 13.72
C VAL A 120 1.68 -16.24 13.83
N LYS A 121 0.99 -16.58 14.93
CA LYS A 121 0.39 -17.91 15.08
C LYS A 121 -0.79 -18.06 14.13
N ASP A 122 -0.90 -19.22 13.53
CA ASP A 122 -1.87 -19.55 12.50
C ASP A 122 -2.99 -20.50 12.99
N ASP A 123 -3.23 -20.52 14.29
CA ASP A 123 -4.25 -21.39 14.96
C ASP A 123 -5.61 -20.70 15.18
N GLU A 124 -5.79 -19.47 14.69
CA GLU A 124 -7.00 -18.68 14.87
C GLU A 124 -8.04 -18.96 13.77
N LYS A 125 -9.32 -19.06 14.18
CA LYS A 125 -10.45 -19.13 13.24
C LYS A 125 -10.86 -17.72 12.78
N ILE A 126 -11.13 -17.58 11.49
CA ILE A 126 -11.52 -16.33 10.87
C ILE A 126 -13.04 -16.26 10.79
N ASP A 127 -13.64 -15.23 11.37
CA ASP A 127 -15.05 -14.87 11.21
C ASP A 127 -15.14 -13.72 10.19
N ALA A 128 -15.41 -14.07 8.92
CA ALA A 128 -15.45 -13.14 7.82
C ALA A 128 -16.54 -12.07 7.98
N ASP A 129 -17.70 -12.43 8.53
CA ASP A 129 -18.82 -11.51 8.70
C ASP A 129 -18.55 -10.49 9.81
N ALA A 130 -18.01 -10.95 10.94
CA ALA A 130 -17.61 -10.05 12.03
C ALA A 130 -16.51 -9.09 11.58
N LEU A 131 -15.53 -9.58 10.80
CA LEU A 131 -14.47 -8.74 10.25
C LEU A 131 -14.99 -7.71 9.24
N LEU A 132 -15.89 -8.09 8.34
CA LEU A 132 -16.49 -7.14 7.41
C LEU A 132 -17.26 -6.03 8.11
N LYS A 133 -18.01 -6.39 9.15
CA LYS A 133 -18.70 -5.40 9.99
C LYS A 133 -17.71 -4.44 10.62
N GLN A 134 -16.62 -4.94 11.20
CA GLN A 134 -15.59 -4.11 11.81
C GLN A 134 -14.90 -3.18 10.79
N LEU A 135 -14.61 -3.68 9.58
CA LEU A 135 -14.03 -2.87 8.50
C LEU A 135 -14.97 -1.71 8.12
N LYS A 136 -16.27 -1.99 7.94
CA LYS A 136 -17.28 -0.93 7.67
C LYS A 136 -17.40 0.10 8.79
N GLU A 137 -17.31 -0.34 10.03
CA GLU A 137 -17.33 0.57 11.21
C GLU A 137 -16.07 1.44 11.25
N SER A 138 -14.95 1.01 10.66
CA SER A 138 -13.72 1.79 10.58
C SER A 138 -13.69 2.82 9.45
N ASP A 139 -14.64 2.79 8.50
CA ASP A 139 -14.67 3.71 7.35
C ASP A 139 -14.79 5.17 7.79
N ALA A 140 -15.63 5.47 8.78
CA ALA A 140 -15.87 6.85 9.21
C ALA A 140 -14.58 7.53 9.74
N PRO A 141 -13.88 6.99 10.77
CA PRO A 141 -12.64 7.59 11.24
C PRO A 141 -11.51 7.55 10.21
N ALA A 142 -11.46 6.53 9.34
CA ALA A 142 -10.49 6.46 8.26
C ALA A 142 -10.72 7.59 7.24
N ASN A 143 -11.97 7.88 6.90
CA ASN A 143 -12.34 8.94 5.97
C ASN A 143 -12.13 10.35 6.54
N GLU A 144 -12.27 10.55 7.85
CA GLU A 144 -11.89 11.80 8.50
C GLU A 144 -10.39 12.08 8.29
N GLU A 145 -9.54 11.08 8.49
CA GLU A 145 -8.10 11.21 8.30
C GLU A 145 -7.74 11.37 6.82
N ARG A 146 -8.38 10.64 5.91
CA ARG A 146 -8.19 10.80 4.45
C ARG A 146 -8.51 12.23 4.02
N GLN A 147 -9.63 12.80 4.47
CA GLN A 147 -9.99 14.20 4.19
C GLN A 147 -8.96 15.19 4.75
N ARG A 148 -8.44 14.94 5.95
CA ARG A 148 -7.39 15.78 6.54
C ARG A 148 -6.12 15.79 5.68
N LEU A 149 -5.83 14.68 5.00
CA LEU A 149 -4.69 14.53 4.09
C LEU A 149 -4.99 15.00 2.66
N GLY A 150 -6.25 15.42 2.37
CA GLY A 150 -6.68 15.84 1.03
C GLY A 150 -6.89 14.68 0.05
N LEU A 151 -7.15 13.48 0.58
CA LEU A 151 -7.41 12.27 -0.18
C LEU A 151 -8.91 11.99 -0.32
N THR A 152 -9.29 11.33 -1.41
CA THR A 152 -10.67 10.87 -1.69
C THR A 152 -11.14 9.89 -0.61
N LYS A 153 -12.42 10.00 -0.22
CA LYS A 153 -13.05 9.06 0.73
C LYS A 153 -13.24 7.69 0.11
N LEU A 154 -13.17 6.67 0.97
CA LEU A 154 -13.33 5.27 0.60
C LEU A 154 -14.32 4.58 1.54
N TYR A 155 -15.14 3.71 0.98
CA TYR A 155 -16.16 2.98 1.70
C TYR A 155 -16.04 1.49 1.43
N THR A 156 -16.03 0.69 2.48
CA THR A 156 -16.03 -0.76 2.40
C THR A 156 -17.37 -1.28 1.89
N VAL A 157 -17.38 -1.88 0.70
CA VAL A 157 -18.59 -2.48 0.11
C VAL A 157 -18.80 -3.90 0.64
N GLY A 158 -17.80 -4.76 0.50
CA GLY A 158 -17.89 -6.16 0.92
C GLY A 158 -16.71 -6.99 0.43
N TRP A 159 -16.80 -8.29 0.68
CA TRP A 159 -15.84 -9.24 0.14
C TRP A 159 -16.16 -9.56 -1.32
N SER A 160 -15.18 -9.42 -2.22
CA SER A 160 -15.18 -10.07 -3.53
C SER A 160 -14.65 -11.50 -3.44
N VAL A 161 -13.68 -11.72 -2.54
CA VAL A 161 -13.23 -13.04 -2.10
C VAL A 161 -13.20 -13.02 -0.57
N PRO A 162 -14.01 -13.85 0.13
CA PRO A 162 -13.96 -13.93 1.58
C PRO A 162 -12.58 -14.38 2.08
N PRO A 163 -12.18 -13.97 3.29
CA PRO A 163 -10.91 -14.39 3.87
C PRO A 163 -10.77 -15.90 3.95
N HIS A 164 -9.66 -16.41 3.48
CA HIS A 164 -9.30 -17.83 3.47
C HIS A 164 -7.84 -18.00 3.88
N TYR A 165 -7.56 -18.93 4.80
CA TYR A 165 -6.21 -19.29 5.20
C TYR A 165 -5.86 -20.70 4.70
N ASP A 166 -4.73 -20.83 4.02
CA ASP A 166 -4.16 -22.09 3.56
C ASP A 166 -3.03 -22.51 4.51
N GLU A 167 -3.26 -23.56 5.27
CA GLU A 167 -2.30 -24.11 6.23
C GLU A 167 -1.05 -24.70 5.57
N GLN A 168 -1.11 -25.12 4.30
CA GLN A 168 0.02 -25.72 3.60
C GLN A 168 0.99 -24.65 3.09
N THR A 169 0.45 -23.61 2.45
CA THR A 169 1.23 -22.52 1.91
C THR A 169 1.54 -21.41 2.92
N LYS A 170 0.88 -21.43 4.09
CA LYS A 170 0.97 -20.38 5.13
C LYS A 170 0.56 -18.99 4.57
N GLN A 171 -0.48 -18.99 3.74
CA GLN A 171 -1.02 -17.80 3.10
C GLN A 171 -2.44 -17.54 3.58
N LEU A 172 -2.69 -16.29 3.95
CA LEU A 172 -4.02 -15.78 4.24
C LEU A 172 -4.41 -14.83 3.11
N GLU A 173 -5.51 -15.12 2.42
CA GLU A 173 -5.93 -14.32 1.26
C GLU A 173 -7.38 -13.86 1.36
N TRP A 174 -7.67 -12.69 0.78
CA TRP A 174 -9.02 -12.14 0.64
C TRP A 174 -9.04 -11.07 -0.44
N ALA A 175 -10.23 -10.73 -0.95
CA ALA A 175 -10.43 -9.55 -1.78
C ALA A 175 -11.53 -8.66 -1.18
N LEU A 176 -11.17 -7.41 -0.91
CA LEU A 176 -12.09 -6.40 -0.42
C LEU A 176 -12.48 -5.44 -1.54
N LYS A 177 -13.78 -5.31 -1.79
CA LYS A 177 -14.32 -4.28 -2.65
C LYS A 177 -14.49 -3.00 -1.85
N VAL A 178 -13.96 -1.92 -2.37
CA VAL A 178 -14.09 -0.58 -1.82
C VAL A 178 -14.64 0.36 -2.89
N ARG A 179 -15.35 1.39 -2.48
CA ARG A 179 -15.98 2.38 -3.34
C ARG A 179 -15.54 3.78 -2.97
N ASP A 180 -15.19 4.59 -3.96
CA ASP A 180 -14.89 6.00 -3.74
C ASP A 180 -16.18 6.85 -3.66
N GLU A 181 -16.05 8.14 -3.35
CA GLU A 181 -17.18 9.08 -3.29
C GLU A 181 -17.79 9.40 -4.67
N ASN A 182 -17.12 9.02 -5.76
CA ASN A 182 -17.60 9.15 -7.15
C ASN A 182 -18.29 7.87 -7.65
N ASN A 183 -18.49 6.87 -6.77
CA ASN A 183 -19.04 5.55 -7.05
C ASN A 183 -18.17 4.65 -7.95
N ASN A 184 -16.87 4.86 -8.01
CA ASN A 184 -15.96 3.95 -8.65
C ASN A 184 -15.60 2.81 -7.69
N ASP A 185 -15.72 1.57 -8.15
CA ASP A 185 -15.34 0.39 -7.39
C ASP A 185 -13.91 -0.02 -7.72
N THR A 186 -13.16 -0.40 -6.70
CA THR A 186 -11.83 -1.02 -6.83
C THR A 186 -11.76 -2.24 -5.93
N ILE A 187 -11.05 -3.25 -6.38
CA ILE A 187 -10.82 -4.48 -5.63
C ILE A 187 -9.37 -4.52 -5.18
N ASN A 188 -9.18 -4.69 -3.88
CA ASN A 188 -7.88 -4.97 -3.28
C ASN A 188 -7.83 -6.45 -2.91
N TYR A 189 -7.12 -7.24 -3.69
CA TYR A 189 -6.86 -8.63 -3.39
C TYR A 189 -5.54 -8.75 -2.64
N THR A 190 -5.59 -9.15 -1.39
CA THR A 190 -4.42 -9.23 -0.51
C THR A 190 -4.08 -10.68 -0.19
N ILE A 191 -2.80 -11.01 -0.29
CA ILE A 191 -2.20 -12.22 0.24
C ILE A 191 -1.24 -11.82 1.36
N ARG A 192 -1.42 -12.39 2.56
CA ARG A 192 -0.46 -12.33 3.66
C ARG A 192 0.39 -13.60 3.65
N LEU A 193 1.66 -13.44 3.35
CA LEU A 193 2.64 -14.52 3.38
C LEU A 193 3.31 -14.49 4.77
N LEU A 194 3.07 -15.52 5.58
CA LEU A 194 3.64 -15.58 6.92
C LEU A 194 5.12 -15.92 6.86
N GLY A 195 5.93 -15.13 7.54
CA GLY A 195 7.36 -15.34 7.73
C GLY A 195 7.71 -15.59 9.20
N ARG A 196 8.99 -15.84 9.48
CA ARG A 196 9.50 -16.06 10.83
C ARG A 196 9.50 -14.80 11.67
N THR A 197 9.92 -13.66 11.08
CA THR A 197 10.12 -12.40 11.80
C THR A 197 9.03 -11.37 11.54
N GLY A 198 8.07 -11.72 10.68
CA GLY A 198 6.96 -10.83 10.31
C GLY A 198 6.12 -11.41 9.19
N VAL A 199 5.34 -10.54 8.57
CA VAL A 199 4.39 -10.89 7.52
C VAL A 199 4.62 -10.03 6.29
N MET A 200 4.76 -10.64 5.11
CA MET A 200 4.74 -9.93 3.85
C MET A 200 3.30 -9.74 3.39
N SER A 201 2.92 -8.51 3.14
CA SER A 201 1.65 -8.14 2.53
C SER A 201 1.88 -7.96 1.04
N ALA A 202 1.24 -8.76 0.22
CA ALA A 202 1.20 -8.62 -1.22
C ALA A 202 -0.22 -8.27 -1.62
N THR A 203 -0.46 -7.02 -2.08
CA THR A 203 -1.81 -6.54 -2.40
C THR A 203 -1.89 -6.17 -3.88
N LEU A 204 -2.68 -6.91 -4.62
CA LEU A 204 -3.06 -6.65 -6.01
C LEU A 204 -4.21 -5.64 -6.06
N ILE A 205 -4.06 -4.63 -6.89
CA ILE A 205 -5.09 -3.63 -7.20
C ILE A 205 -5.65 -3.94 -8.60
N SER A 206 -6.96 -4.15 -8.67
CA SER A 206 -7.67 -4.56 -9.88
C SER A 206 -9.07 -3.95 -9.94
N ASP A 207 -9.64 -3.91 -11.13
CA ASP A 207 -11.08 -3.75 -11.30
C ASP A 207 -11.81 -5.10 -11.12
N GLU A 208 -13.13 -5.07 -11.09
CA GLU A 208 -13.96 -6.25 -10.88
C GLU A 208 -14.03 -7.16 -12.11
N GLU A 209 -14.01 -6.56 -13.31
CA GLU A 209 -14.16 -7.29 -14.58
C GLU A 209 -12.99 -8.23 -14.85
N HIS A 210 -11.76 -7.77 -14.54
CA HIS A 210 -10.52 -8.50 -14.80
C HIS A 210 -10.00 -9.26 -13.57
N LEU A 211 -10.66 -9.13 -12.41
CA LEU A 211 -10.14 -9.64 -11.12
C LEU A 211 -9.68 -11.10 -11.18
N THR A 212 -10.47 -11.99 -11.78
CA THR A 212 -10.14 -13.42 -11.83
C THR A 212 -8.86 -13.71 -12.60
N ASN A 213 -8.68 -13.05 -13.75
CA ASN A 213 -7.47 -13.20 -14.56
C ASN A 213 -6.27 -12.57 -13.85
N ASN A 214 -6.44 -11.36 -13.32
CA ASN A 214 -5.40 -10.63 -12.63
C ASN A 214 -4.90 -11.38 -11.38
N ILE A 215 -5.80 -12.04 -10.63
CA ILE A 215 -5.42 -12.92 -9.52
C ILE A 215 -4.58 -14.10 -10.00
N GLN A 216 -4.95 -14.74 -11.13
CA GLN A 216 -4.19 -15.86 -11.66
C GLN A 216 -2.78 -15.44 -12.09
N GLU A 217 -2.65 -14.34 -12.79
CA GLU A 217 -1.35 -13.79 -13.22
C GLU A 217 -0.51 -13.38 -12.01
N PHE A 218 -1.09 -12.66 -11.06
CA PHE A 218 -0.40 -12.27 -9.84
C PHE A 218 0.08 -13.48 -9.03
N LYS A 219 -0.75 -14.51 -8.87
CA LYS A 219 -0.35 -15.77 -8.21
C LYS A 219 0.77 -16.47 -8.98
N GLN A 220 0.80 -16.39 -10.31
CA GLN A 220 1.90 -16.93 -11.11
C GLN A 220 3.21 -16.19 -10.79
N THR A 221 3.20 -14.85 -10.72
CA THR A 221 4.38 -14.08 -10.33
C THR A 221 4.81 -14.41 -8.90
N LEU A 222 3.85 -14.57 -7.97
CA LEU A 222 4.14 -14.96 -6.58
C LEU A 222 4.79 -16.34 -6.43
N THR A 223 4.75 -17.21 -7.44
CA THR A 223 5.57 -18.44 -7.42
C THR A 223 7.06 -18.16 -7.40
N GLY A 224 7.47 -16.97 -7.84
CA GLY A 224 8.85 -16.47 -7.77
C GLY A 224 9.23 -15.81 -6.45
N PHE A 225 8.28 -15.65 -5.52
CA PHE A 225 8.54 -15.08 -4.20
C PHE A 225 9.13 -16.14 -3.25
N ASP A 226 10.16 -15.77 -2.50
CA ASP A 226 10.69 -16.59 -1.41
C ASP A 226 11.25 -15.71 -0.28
N PHE A 227 10.99 -16.10 0.95
CA PHE A 227 11.70 -15.52 2.09
C PHE A 227 13.17 -15.94 2.08
N ASN A 228 14.05 -15.05 2.46
CA ASN A 228 15.46 -15.35 2.63
C ASN A 228 15.66 -16.45 3.68
N ALA A 229 16.81 -17.15 3.60
CA ALA A 229 17.16 -18.14 4.60
C ALA A 229 17.20 -17.50 6.00
N GLY A 230 16.53 -18.13 6.96
CA GLY A 230 16.35 -17.61 8.31
C GLY A 230 15.07 -16.78 8.51
N GLU A 231 14.32 -16.46 7.45
CA GLU A 231 13.08 -15.67 7.50
C GLU A 231 11.81 -16.48 7.18
N LYS A 232 11.95 -17.76 6.79
CA LYS A 232 10.82 -18.62 6.45
C LYS A 232 10.00 -18.98 7.70
N TYR A 233 8.68 -19.08 7.56
CA TYR A 233 7.76 -19.43 8.66
C TYR A 233 8.17 -20.71 9.38
N SER A 234 8.59 -21.74 8.63
CA SER A 234 9.06 -23.03 9.16
C SER A 234 10.37 -22.95 9.96
N GLU A 235 11.10 -21.84 9.89
CA GLU A 235 12.38 -21.63 10.57
C GLU A 235 12.23 -20.96 11.95
N TYR A 236 11.00 -20.83 12.46
CA TYR A 236 10.72 -20.33 13.81
C TYR A 236 11.52 -21.08 14.87
N LYS A 237 12.05 -20.34 15.84
CA LYS A 237 12.85 -20.87 16.96
C LYS A 237 12.29 -20.39 18.30
N ALA A 238 12.38 -21.24 19.30
CA ALA A 238 12.02 -20.84 20.66
C ALA A 238 12.84 -19.60 21.09
N GLY A 239 12.15 -18.55 21.51
CA GLY A 239 12.73 -17.24 21.83
C GLY A 239 12.63 -16.18 20.73
N ASP A 240 12.18 -16.53 19.55
CA ASP A 240 11.83 -15.54 18.54
C ASP A 240 10.65 -14.66 19.01
N LYS A 241 10.62 -13.43 18.55
CA LYS A 241 9.49 -12.53 18.79
C LYS A 241 8.22 -13.12 18.19
N VAL A 242 7.19 -13.31 19.01
CA VAL A 242 5.85 -13.71 18.58
C VAL A 242 4.98 -12.46 18.49
N ALA A 243 4.18 -12.36 17.43
CA ALA A 243 3.21 -11.28 17.28
C ALA A 243 2.16 -11.34 18.40
N GLU A 244 1.69 -10.17 18.84
CA GLU A 244 0.66 -10.07 19.89
C GLU A 244 -0.76 -10.32 19.35
N TYR A 245 -0.89 -10.70 18.09
CA TYR A 245 -2.13 -10.89 17.36
C TYR A 245 -2.07 -12.09 16.42
N GLY A 246 -3.24 -12.61 16.01
CA GLY A 246 -3.40 -13.73 15.09
C GLY A 246 -3.90 -13.31 13.71
N LEU A 247 -4.43 -14.29 12.96
CA LEU A 247 -4.82 -14.13 11.55
C LEU A 247 -5.92 -13.09 11.32
N ALA A 248 -6.93 -13.03 12.20
CA ALA A 248 -8.02 -12.06 12.06
C ALA A 248 -7.52 -10.61 12.10
N ALA A 249 -6.52 -10.33 12.92
CA ALA A 249 -5.91 -9.02 13.02
C ALA A 249 -5.17 -8.61 11.74
N LEU A 250 -4.57 -9.56 11.02
CA LEU A 250 -3.92 -9.29 9.73
C LEU A 250 -4.89 -8.75 8.67
N ILE A 251 -6.16 -9.16 8.73
CA ILE A 251 -7.21 -8.69 7.82
C ILE A 251 -7.65 -7.28 8.21
N ALA A 252 -7.80 -7.03 9.51
CA ALA A 252 -8.31 -5.77 10.04
C ALA A 252 -7.24 -4.67 10.20
N GLY A 253 -6.00 -4.91 9.76
CA GLY A 253 -4.91 -3.91 9.80
C GLY A 253 -3.83 -4.16 10.85
N GLY A 254 -3.64 -5.39 11.30
CA GLY A 254 -2.51 -5.79 12.16
C GLY A 254 -2.58 -5.18 13.56
N ALA A 255 -1.54 -4.46 13.97
CA ALA A 255 -1.42 -3.89 15.32
C ALA A 255 -2.60 -3.04 15.79
N ALA A 256 -3.42 -2.51 14.88
CA ALA A 256 -4.62 -1.76 15.22
C ALA A 256 -5.69 -2.61 15.94
N VAL A 257 -5.68 -3.94 15.75
CA VAL A 257 -6.68 -4.86 16.33
C VAL A 257 -6.32 -5.37 17.72
N VAL A 258 -5.04 -5.42 18.06
CA VAL A 258 -4.60 -5.75 19.45
C VAL A 258 -5.23 -4.81 20.47
N ALA A 259 -5.56 -3.62 20.01
CA ALA A 259 -6.26 -2.61 20.80
C ALA A 259 -7.72 -2.93 21.09
N THR A 260 -8.38 -3.80 20.35
CA THR A 260 -9.81 -4.08 20.55
C THR A 260 -10.10 -4.86 21.84
N LYS A 261 -9.15 -5.62 22.38
CA LYS A 261 -9.28 -6.18 23.75
C LYS A 261 -9.25 -5.12 24.85
N LYS A 262 -8.83 -3.86 24.54
CA LYS A 262 -8.85 -2.70 25.45
C LYS A 262 -9.55 -1.47 24.87
N GLY A 263 -10.26 -1.64 23.76
CA GLY A 263 -10.95 -0.56 23.06
C GLY A 263 -10.07 0.09 21.97
N LEU A 264 -10.56 0.14 20.75
CA LEU A 264 -9.93 0.76 19.58
C LEU A 264 -9.36 2.16 19.90
N TRP A 265 -10.08 2.93 20.69
CA TRP A 265 -9.68 4.26 21.14
C TRP A 265 -8.46 4.28 22.07
N ALA A 266 -8.25 3.23 22.87
CA ALA A 266 -7.07 3.16 23.73
C ALA A 266 -5.79 2.88 22.91
N ALA A 267 -5.89 2.20 21.75
CA ALA A 267 -4.74 2.00 20.89
C ALA A 267 -4.45 3.19 20.01
N ILE A 268 -5.47 3.82 19.47
CA ILE A 268 -5.34 5.12 18.79
C ILE A 268 -4.72 6.12 19.75
N ALA A 269 -5.20 6.21 20.98
CA ALA A 269 -4.63 7.07 22.02
C ALA A 269 -3.20 6.66 22.40
N ALA A 270 -2.88 5.36 22.49
CA ALA A 270 -1.52 4.89 22.78
C ALA A 270 -0.57 5.13 21.59
N PHE A 271 -1.05 5.00 20.37
CA PHE A 271 -0.30 5.36 19.15
C PHE A 271 0.00 6.87 19.11
N PHE A 272 -0.99 7.73 19.35
CA PHE A 272 -0.80 9.19 19.44
C PHE A 272 0.04 9.58 20.65
N ALA A 273 -0.07 8.90 21.78
CA ALA A 273 0.78 9.13 22.94
C ALA A 273 2.24 8.69 22.70
N ALA A 274 2.46 7.64 21.92
CA ALA A 274 3.81 7.25 21.50
C ALA A 274 4.38 8.20 20.43
N ALA A 275 3.54 8.63 19.48
CA ALA A 275 3.92 9.59 18.42
C ALA A 275 4.13 11.00 18.98
N TRP A 276 3.44 11.40 20.07
CA TRP A 276 3.60 12.71 20.73
C TRP A 276 5.02 13.01 21.16
N LYS A 277 5.77 12.01 21.60
CA LYS A 277 7.20 12.19 21.97
C LYS A 277 8.05 12.63 20.77
N PHE A 278 7.73 12.18 19.56
CA PHE A 278 8.42 12.60 18.34
C PHE A 278 7.94 13.95 17.82
N VAL A 279 6.67 14.28 18.02
CA VAL A 279 6.11 15.62 17.71
C VAL A 279 6.74 16.67 18.64
N ALA A 280 6.88 16.41 19.93
CA ALA A 280 7.51 17.31 20.89
C ALA A 280 8.99 17.56 20.53
N VAL A 281 9.74 16.53 20.14
CA VAL A 281 11.14 16.66 19.68
C VAL A 281 11.22 17.46 18.38
N GLY A 282 10.30 17.24 17.45
CA GLY A 282 10.22 17.99 16.19
C GLY A 282 9.92 19.47 16.40
N VAL A 283 8.98 19.81 17.30
CA VAL A 283 8.60 21.20 17.62
C VAL A 283 9.78 21.95 18.29
N VAL A 284 10.52 21.30 19.19
CA VAL A 284 11.71 21.90 19.84
C VAL A 284 12.83 22.10 18.82
N ALA A 285 13.05 21.16 17.89
CA ALA A 285 14.08 21.28 16.85
C ALA A 285 13.75 22.39 15.86
N VAL A 286 12.49 22.50 15.43
CA VAL A 286 12.03 23.57 14.52
C VAL A 286 12.03 24.93 15.22
N GLY A 287 11.60 24.99 16.46
CA GLY A 287 11.62 26.23 17.29
C GLY A 287 13.04 26.77 17.50
N SER A 288 13.99 25.89 17.79
CA SER A 288 15.40 26.29 17.93
C SER A 288 16.05 26.73 16.61
N TRP A 289 15.68 26.09 15.50
CA TRP A 289 16.15 26.49 14.17
C TRP A 289 15.60 27.85 13.74
N ILE A 290 14.30 28.10 13.96
CA ILE A 290 13.67 29.40 13.70
C ILE A 290 14.31 30.49 14.57
N ALA A 291 14.53 30.24 15.87
CA ALA A 291 15.19 31.19 16.77
C ALA A 291 16.63 31.51 16.34
N SER A 292 17.34 30.54 15.74
CA SER A 292 18.69 30.75 15.20
C SER A 292 18.71 31.66 13.96
N LEU A 293 17.66 31.61 13.12
CA LEU A 293 17.52 32.47 11.95
C LEU A 293 17.28 33.95 12.35
N PHE A 294 16.51 34.19 13.40
CA PHE A 294 16.26 35.56 13.90
C PHE A 294 17.47 36.15 14.63
N LYS A 295 18.36 35.32 15.20
CA LYS A 295 19.61 35.81 15.81
C LYS A 295 20.66 36.23 14.78
N ARG A 296 20.67 35.62 13.59
CA ARG A 296 21.62 35.94 12.49
C ARG A 296 21.35 37.27 11.77
N ASN A 297 20.17 37.84 11.91
CA ASN A 297 19.78 39.10 11.29
C ASN A 297 19.97 40.33 12.20
N LYS A 298 20.66 40.20 13.35
CA LYS A 298 20.95 41.31 14.28
C LYS A 298 22.45 41.55 14.53
N SER A 299 23.29 41.17 13.56
CA SER A 299 24.72 41.53 13.55
C SER A 299 25.03 42.31 12.31
#